data_425a8640c599cefa7375eb11c2aaecf3
#
_entry.id   425a8640c599cefa7375eb11c2aaecf3
#
_cell.length_a   1.000
_cell.length_b   1.000
_cell.length_c   1.000
_cell.angle_alpha   90.00
_cell.angle_beta   90.00
_cell.angle_gamma   90.00
#
_symmetry.space_group_name_H-M   'P 1'
#
loop_
_entity.id
_entity.type
_entity.pdbx_description
1 polymer ?
#
loop_
_entity_poly.entity_id
_entity_poly.type
_entity_poly.pdbx_seq_one_letter_code
_entity_poly.pdbx_strand_id
1 'polypeptide(L)'
;MKRSVLIIEDIETQAKALNKELGKLLPHTDFYYAYDENEIDNAIESRYFSVAIVDLRMDGFKTDGVGFIKKIIEYNPFAKVIIVSAFKAEYFSHIKDLLLTGKIIDVVEKKGFDVFTKELASLIDNYHNETIANLSEINTALLEYYAKAKNEPDTYKKGELFEHFISMLFQSIGFNNISKRVKDKSLNEVDLIVRNEIDDSFINKFGKYILVECKNKPNEKVDKNTFIVFKEKLSATNGLAELGVLATTSYIARNTYIEAVRTSHEQRKIIFFSNVEIERLILSSSKLETFKKIIDNQVKDN
;
A
#
# COMPACT_ATOMS: atom_id res chain seq x y z
N MET A 1 -2.90 -11.82 -4.90
CA MET A 1 -2.28 -10.89 -3.94
C MET A 1 -1.01 -11.53 -3.43
N LYS A 2 0.12 -10.82 -3.40
CA LYS A 2 1.38 -11.38 -2.92
C LYS A 2 1.28 -11.66 -1.42
N ARG A 3 1.73 -12.83 -0.97
CA ARG A 3 1.75 -13.17 0.46
C ARG A 3 2.88 -12.39 1.12
N SER A 4 2.58 -11.45 2.01
CA SER A 4 3.58 -10.66 2.71
C SER A 4 3.17 -10.41 4.16
N VAL A 5 4.15 -10.50 5.06
CA VAL A 5 3.95 -10.43 6.51
C VAL A 5 4.93 -9.42 7.10
N LEU A 6 4.40 -8.49 7.92
CA LEU A 6 5.20 -7.57 8.73
C LEU A 6 5.30 -8.11 10.16
N ILE A 7 6.52 -8.20 10.68
CA ILE A 7 6.81 -8.58 12.06
C ILE A 7 7.21 -7.32 12.83
N ILE A 8 6.48 -7.01 13.90
CA ILE A 8 6.72 -5.88 14.80
C ILE A 8 7.08 -6.43 16.18
N GLU A 9 8.32 -6.21 16.58
CA GLU A 9 8.93 -6.76 17.78
C GLU A 9 10.03 -5.80 18.23
N ASP A 10 10.04 -5.33 19.48
CA ASP A 10 11.02 -4.37 20.00
C ASP A 10 12.43 -4.94 20.21
N ILE A 11 12.56 -6.26 20.30
CA ILE A 11 13.84 -6.94 20.46
C ILE A 11 14.37 -7.40 19.10
N GLU A 12 15.40 -6.72 18.60
CA GLU A 12 16.01 -6.98 17.28
C GLU A 12 16.35 -8.47 17.05
N THR A 13 16.95 -9.11 18.04
CA THR A 13 17.35 -10.53 17.94
C THR A 13 16.15 -11.46 17.81
N GLN A 14 15.03 -11.16 18.46
CA GLN A 14 13.78 -11.91 18.34
C GLN A 14 13.12 -11.65 16.99
N ALA A 15 13.05 -10.40 16.55
CA ALA A 15 12.52 -10.04 15.24
C ALA A 15 13.26 -10.78 14.10
N LYS A 16 14.60 -10.76 14.14
CA LYS A 16 15.46 -11.48 13.17
C LYS A 16 15.27 -12.99 13.21
N ALA A 17 15.23 -13.57 14.41
CA ALA A 17 15.04 -15.00 14.58
C ALA A 17 13.68 -15.46 14.03
N LEU A 18 12.63 -14.73 14.35
CA LEU A 18 11.26 -14.99 13.89
C LEU A 18 11.16 -14.87 12.36
N ASN A 19 11.70 -13.81 11.78
CA ASN A 19 11.75 -13.60 10.34
C ASN A 19 12.45 -14.76 9.61
N LYS A 20 13.62 -15.19 10.14
CA LYS A 20 14.40 -16.28 9.56
C LYS A 20 13.66 -17.63 9.61
N GLU A 21 13.01 -17.92 10.74
CA GLU A 21 12.36 -19.22 10.92
C GLU A 21 11.05 -19.32 10.13
N LEU A 22 10.22 -18.26 10.17
CA LEU A 22 9.01 -18.18 9.36
C LEU A 22 9.31 -18.21 7.86
N GLY A 23 10.40 -17.56 7.41
CA GLY A 23 10.83 -17.62 6.02
C GLY A 23 11.23 -19.02 5.54
N LYS A 24 11.73 -19.91 6.43
CA LYS A 24 11.97 -21.32 6.12
C LYS A 24 10.66 -22.12 6.06
N LEU A 25 9.73 -21.86 7.00
CA LEU A 25 8.47 -22.60 7.08
C LEU A 25 7.52 -22.21 5.94
N LEU A 26 7.57 -20.95 5.47
CA LEU A 26 6.68 -20.41 4.43
C LEU A 26 7.50 -19.75 3.30
N PRO A 27 8.19 -20.52 2.45
CA PRO A 27 9.15 -20.01 1.45
C PRO A 27 8.51 -19.16 0.34
N HIS A 28 7.17 -19.20 0.18
CA HIS A 28 6.41 -18.41 -0.79
C HIS A 28 5.80 -17.15 -0.19
N THR A 29 6.21 -16.76 1.03
CA THR A 29 5.75 -15.57 1.73
C THR A 29 6.91 -14.63 1.96
N ASP A 30 6.75 -13.36 1.60
CA ASP A 30 7.74 -12.33 1.91
C ASP A 30 7.57 -11.87 3.35
N PHE A 31 8.63 -11.94 4.13
CA PHE A 31 8.66 -11.48 5.51
C PHE A 31 9.49 -10.21 5.62
N TYR A 32 8.96 -9.24 6.33
CA TYR A 32 9.64 -8.01 6.75
C TYR A 32 9.60 -7.95 8.27
N TYR A 33 10.63 -7.39 8.89
CA TYR A 33 10.61 -7.14 10.33
C TYR A 33 11.03 -5.70 10.61
N ALA A 34 10.49 -5.14 11.67
CA ALA A 34 10.86 -3.83 12.21
C ALA A 34 10.91 -3.91 13.74
N TYR A 35 11.93 -3.32 14.31
CA TYR A 35 12.23 -3.36 15.75
C TYR A 35 12.57 -2.00 16.32
N ASP A 36 12.54 -0.96 15.53
CA ASP A 36 12.68 0.45 15.89
C ASP A 36 11.39 1.20 15.61
N GLU A 37 11.00 2.15 16.46
CA GLU A 37 9.71 2.84 16.35
C GLU A 37 9.55 3.57 15.01
N ASN A 38 10.61 4.21 14.49
CA ASN A 38 10.56 4.90 13.21
C ASN A 38 10.51 3.91 12.04
N GLU A 39 11.22 2.78 12.14
CA GLU A 39 11.14 1.73 11.12
C GLU A 39 9.75 1.11 11.07
N ILE A 40 9.10 0.91 12.22
CA ILE A 40 7.73 0.38 12.31
C ILE A 40 6.76 1.36 11.67
N ASP A 41 6.80 2.64 12.03
CA ASP A 41 5.94 3.66 11.46
C ASP A 41 6.12 3.74 9.93
N ASN A 42 7.35 3.78 9.46
CA ASN A 42 7.66 3.77 8.02
C ASN A 42 7.15 2.49 7.33
N ALA A 43 7.31 1.31 7.95
CA ALA A 43 6.84 0.06 7.39
C ALA A 43 5.29 0.03 7.29
N ILE A 44 4.59 0.52 8.30
CA ILE A 44 3.11 0.61 8.28
C ILE A 44 2.63 1.53 7.16
N GLU A 45 3.31 2.67 6.96
CA GLU A 45 2.88 3.68 6.00
C GLU A 45 3.27 3.36 4.55
N SER A 46 4.44 2.74 4.33
CA SER A 46 5.02 2.61 2.99
C SER A 46 5.07 1.19 2.43
N ARG A 47 4.77 0.14 3.23
CA ARG A 47 4.83 -1.24 2.77
C ARG A 47 3.47 -1.89 2.71
N TYR A 48 3.28 -2.74 1.68
CA TYR A 48 2.17 -3.68 1.65
C TYR A 48 2.51 -4.92 2.47
N PHE A 49 1.58 -5.31 3.31
CA PHE A 49 1.56 -6.63 3.97
C PHE A 49 0.10 -7.07 4.16
N SER A 50 -0.14 -8.35 3.99
CA SER A 50 -1.47 -8.95 4.18
C SER A 50 -1.73 -9.36 5.62
N VAL A 51 -0.65 -9.64 6.37
CA VAL A 51 -0.70 -9.99 7.79
C VAL A 51 0.38 -9.19 8.52
N ALA A 52 0.07 -8.71 9.72
CA ALA A 52 1.07 -8.21 10.67
C ALA A 52 1.10 -9.13 11.90
N ILE A 53 2.30 -9.45 12.37
CA ILE A 53 2.54 -10.08 13.67
C ILE A 53 3.01 -8.97 14.58
N VAL A 54 2.28 -8.69 15.67
CA VAL A 54 2.56 -7.56 16.55
C VAL A 54 2.72 -8.02 17.99
N ASP A 55 3.89 -7.79 18.58
CA ASP A 55 4.04 -7.90 20.04
C ASP A 55 3.26 -6.78 20.73
N LEU A 56 2.57 -7.10 21.79
CA LEU A 56 1.85 -6.11 22.58
C LEU A 56 2.79 -5.28 23.45
N ARG A 57 3.86 -5.90 23.96
CA ARG A 57 4.82 -5.24 24.83
C ARG A 57 5.93 -4.63 24.01
N MET A 58 6.04 -3.30 24.05
CA MET A 58 7.05 -2.51 23.35
C MET A 58 7.87 -1.74 24.40
N ASP A 59 8.89 -2.38 24.93
CA ASP A 59 9.70 -1.77 26.00
C ASP A 59 10.54 -0.60 25.46
N GLY A 60 10.40 0.58 26.09
CA GLY A 60 11.14 1.79 25.72
C GLY A 60 10.54 2.61 24.55
N PHE A 61 9.44 2.16 23.95
CA PHE A 61 8.75 2.90 22.90
C PHE A 61 7.69 3.85 23.46
N LYS A 62 7.36 4.91 22.71
CA LYS A 62 6.25 5.82 23.03
C LYS A 62 4.91 5.19 22.69
N THR A 63 4.90 4.35 21.65
CA THR A 63 3.72 3.65 21.15
C THR A 63 3.81 2.17 21.52
N ASP A 64 2.79 1.64 22.20
CA ASP A 64 2.70 0.23 22.52
C ASP A 64 2.18 -0.59 21.33
N GLY A 65 2.16 -1.92 21.45
CA GLY A 65 1.68 -2.80 20.39
C GLY A 65 0.22 -2.55 20.02
N VAL A 66 -0.63 -2.15 20.97
CA VAL A 66 -2.04 -1.77 20.72
C VAL A 66 -2.11 -0.52 19.86
N GLY A 67 -1.27 0.46 20.11
CA GLY A 67 -1.16 1.67 19.29
C GLY A 67 -0.72 1.37 17.86
N PHE A 68 0.27 0.49 17.68
CA PHE A 68 0.69 0.05 16.35
C PHE A 68 -0.42 -0.72 15.61
N ILE A 69 -1.18 -1.58 16.29
CA ILE A 69 -2.32 -2.27 15.69
C ILE A 69 -3.37 -1.27 15.19
N LYS A 70 -3.68 -0.22 15.97
CA LYS A 70 -4.61 0.84 15.54
C LYS A 70 -4.09 1.56 14.30
N LYS A 71 -2.80 1.91 14.25
CA LYS A 71 -2.17 2.50 13.06
C LYS A 71 -2.26 1.54 11.86
N ILE A 72 -2.00 0.25 12.03
CA ILE A 72 -2.13 -0.74 10.96
C ILE A 72 -3.56 -0.77 10.40
N ILE A 73 -4.57 -0.82 11.27
CA ILE A 73 -5.98 -0.85 10.84
C ILE A 73 -6.36 0.42 10.09
N GLU A 74 -5.80 1.56 10.47
CA GLU A 74 -6.04 2.84 9.81
C GLU A 74 -5.35 2.92 8.45
N TYR A 75 -4.06 2.59 8.38
CA TYR A 75 -3.23 2.77 7.18
C TYR A 75 -3.27 1.60 6.20
N ASN A 76 -3.62 0.41 6.66
CA ASN A 76 -3.73 -0.79 5.82
C ASN A 76 -4.98 -1.59 6.19
N PRO A 77 -6.18 -1.08 5.83
CA PRO A 77 -7.45 -1.66 6.29
C PRO A 77 -7.75 -3.06 5.77
N PHE A 78 -7.00 -3.59 4.82
CA PHE A 78 -7.11 -5.00 4.39
C PHE A 78 -6.07 -5.92 5.02
N ALA A 79 -5.12 -5.41 5.80
CA ALA A 79 -4.25 -6.26 6.60
C ALA A 79 -5.03 -6.89 7.75
N LYS A 80 -4.65 -8.10 8.10
CA LYS A 80 -5.07 -8.77 9.34
C LYS A 80 -3.90 -8.79 10.31
N VAL A 81 -4.20 -8.95 11.58
CA VAL A 81 -3.19 -8.92 12.63
C VAL A 81 -3.22 -10.22 13.45
N ILE A 82 -2.06 -10.79 13.68
CA ILE A 82 -1.83 -11.81 14.71
C ILE A 82 -1.16 -11.08 15.88
N ILE A 83 -1.82 -11.09 17.01
CA ILE A 83 -1.28 -10.51 18.24
C ILE A 83 -0.41 -11.55 18.92
N VAL A 84 0.79 -11.18 19.34
CA VAL A 84 1.65 -12.02 20.16
C VAL A 84 1.90 -11.39 21.52
N SER A 85 1.94 -12.20 22.58
CA SER A 85 2.21 -11.72 23.93
C SER A 85 2.73 -12.84 24.82
N ALA A 86 3.64 -12.51 25.73
CA ALA A 86 4.06 -13.43 26.79
C ALA A 86 2.98 -13.62 27.88
N PHE A 87 2.06 -12.65 28.01
CA PHE A 87 1.04 -12.63 29.08
C PHE A 87 -0.33 -12.21 28.52
N LYS A 88 -1.09 -13.18 28.00
CA LYS A 88 -2.44 -12.93 27.44
C LYS A 88 -3.39 -12.18 28.38
N ALA A 89 -3.31 -12.43 29.69
CA ALA A 89 -4.26 -11.91 30.68
C ALA A 89 -4.12 -10.40 30.92
N GLU A 90 -2.92 -9.83 30.80
CA GLU A 90 -2.66 -8.42 31.12
C GLU A 90 -3.30 -7.46 30.11
N TYR A 91 -3.46 -7.89 28.87
CA TYR A 91 -3.92 -7.02 27.77
C TYR A 91 -5.37 -7.25 27.37
N PHE A 92 -6.08 -8.17 28.01
CA PHE A 92 -7.42 -8.59 27.57
C PHE A 92 -8.43 -7.42 27.48
N SER A 93 -8.38 -6.48 28.40
CA SER A 93 -9.25 -5.31 28.37
C SER A 93 -8.95 -4.36 27.20
N HIS A 94 -7.69 -4.26 26.79
CA HIS A 94 -7.23 -3.40 25.69
C HIS A 94 -7.43 -4.05 24.32
N ILE A 95 -7.44 -5.38 24.25
CA ILE A 95 -7.61 -6.15 23.01
C ILE A 95 -9.09 -6.30 22.64
N LYS A 96 -9.99 -6.22 23.61
CA LYS A 96 -11.44 -6.45 23.39
C LYS A 96 -11.99 -5.63 22.22
N ASP A 97 -11.71 -4.35 22.18
CA ASP A 97 -12.19 -3.46 21.12
C ASP A 97 -11.55 -3.81 19.76
N LEU A 98 -10.28 -4.25 19.76
CA LEU A 98 -9.60 -4.70 18.55
C LEU A 98 -10.20 -5.99 17.98
N LEU A 99 -10.59 -6.93 18.85
CA LEU A 99 -11.25 -8.18 18.42
C LEU A 99 -12.56 -7.89 17.70
N LEU A 100 -13.31 -6.87 18.13
CA LEU A 100 -14.57 -6.47 17.51
C LEU A 100 -14.40 -5.88 16.10
N THR A 101 -13.19 -5.47 15.72
CA THR A 101 -12.92 -4.93 14.38
C THR A 101 -12.95 -5.98 13.28
N GLY A 102 -12.91 -7.27 13.63
CA GLY A 102 -12.74 -8.36 12.67
C GLY A 102 -11.37 -8.39 11.97
N LYS A 103 -10.40 -7.60 12.44
CA LYS A 103 -9.05 -7.52 11.88
C LYS A 103 -8.05 -8.46 12.53
N ILE A 104 -8.37 -8.98 13.70
CA ILE A 104 -7.49 -9.89 14.43
C ILE A 104 -7.76 -11.32 13.97
N ILE A 105 -6.70 -12.01 13.51
CA ILE A 105 -6.75 -13.45 13.18
C ILE A 105 -6.76 -14.25 14.46
N ASP A 106 -5.78 -14.01 15.34
CA ASP A 106 -5.64 -14.73 16.61
C ASP A 106 -4.74 -13.96 17.59
N VAL A 107 -4.75 -14.42 18.84
CA VAL A 107 -3.87 -13.96 19.93
C VAL A 107 -3.03 -15.14 20.40
N VAL A 108 -1.76 -15.16 20.02
CA VAL A 108 -0.81 -16.24 20.27
C VAL A 108 0.07 -15.94 21.45
N GLU A 109 0.22 -16.91 22.36
CA GLU A 109 1.12 -16.79 23.49
C GLU A 109 2.55 -17.17 23.10
N LYS A 110 3.54 -16.36 23.49
CA LYS A 110 4.97 -16.66 23.31
C LYS A 110 5.36 -17.84 24.21
N LYS A 111 5.29 -19.05 23.66
CA LYS A 111 5.75 -20.31 24.28
C LYS A 111 7.16 -20.65 23.79
N GLY A 112 7.57 -21.93 23.93
CA GLY A 112 8.84 -22.37 23.32
C GLY A 112 8.90 -22.00 21.83
N PHE A 113 10.03 -21.46 21.39
CA PHE A 113 10.21 -20.83 20.09
C PHE A 113 9.71 -21.67 18.92
N ASP A 114 10.04 -22.99 18.90
CA ASP A 114 9.66 -23.91 17.84
C ASP A 114 8.14 -24.15 17.76
N VAL A 115 7.45 -24.17 18.89
CA VAL A 115 5.98 -24.36 18.94
C VAL A 115 5.31 -23.07 18.49
N PHE A 116 5.77 -21.95 18.99
CA PHE A 116 5.29 -20.61 18.67
C PHE A 116 5.40 -20.29 17.16
N THR A 117 6.57 -20.56 16.55
CA THR A 117 6.78 -20.28 15.11
C THR A 117 5.93 -21.17 14.22
N LYS A 118 5.73 -22.44 14.58
CA LYS A 118 4.83 -23.35 13.84
C LYS A 118 3.36 -22.93 13.93
N GLU A 119 2.93 -22.48 15.09
CA GLU A 119 1.57 -21.94 15.29
C GLU A 119 1.33 -20.70 14.42
N LEU A 120 2.26 -19.75 14.43
CA LEU A 120 2.21 -18.57 13.56
C LEU A 120 2.20 -18.94 12.08
N ALA A 121 3.07 -19.87 11.65
CA ALA A 121 3.12 -20.31 10.26
C ALA A 121 1.79 -20.93 9.81
N SER A 122 1.16 -21.74 10.66
CA SER A 122 -0.15 -22.35 10.38
C SER A 122 -1.24 -21.27 10.24
N LEU A 123 -1.30 -20.30 11.14
CA LEU A 123 -2.28 -19.22 11.07
C LEU A 123 -2.13 -18.37 9.80
N ILE A 124 -0.88 -18.04 9.43
CA ILE A 124 -0.56 -17.27 8.22
C ILE A 124 -0.96 -18.05 6.96
N ASP A 125 -0.61 -19.34 6.87
CA ASP A 125 -0.92 -20.16 5.70
C ASP A 125 -2.42 -20.38 5.54
N ASN A 126 -3.13 -20.69 6.63
CA ASN A 126 -4.59 -20.81 6.64
C ASN A 126 -5.26 -19.53 6.16
N TYR A 127 -4.87 -18.37 6.73
CA TYR A 127 -5.41 -17.08 6.31
C TYR A 127 -5.20 -16.83 4.81
N HIS A 128 -4.00 -17.07 4.29
CA HIS A 128 -3.73 -16.85 2.88
C HIS A 128 -4.45 -17.84 1.95
N ASN A 129 -4.69 -19.06 2.38
CA ASN A 129 -5.44 -20.05 1.61
C ASN A 129 -6.94 -19.70 1.57
N GLU A 130 -7.49 -19.18 2.66
CA GLU A 130 -8.88 -18.68 2.74
C GLU A 130 -9.07 -17.36 1.98
N THR A 131 -8.06 -16.50 1.93
CA THR A 131 -8.16 -15.14 1.35
C THR A 131 -8.32 -15.14 -0.16
N ILE A 132 -8.07 -16.25 -0.87
CA ILE A 132 -8.46 -16.37 -2.29
C ILE A 132 -9.98 -16.16 -2.44
N ALA A 133 -10.76 -16.39 -1.39
CA ALA A 133 -12.20 -16.10 -1.33
C ALA A 133 -12.54 -14.62 -1.01
N ASN A 134 -11.60 -13.81 -0.53
CA ASN A 134 -11.86 -12.49 0.10
C ASN A 134 -11.54 -11.27 -0.79
N LEU A 135 -11.50 -11.40 -2.11
CA LEU A 135 -11.40 -10.26 -3.04
C LEU A 135 -12.53 -9.23 -2.81
N SER A 136 -13.69 -9.66 -2.30
CA SER A 136 -14.80 -8.77 -1.97
C SER A 136 -14.48 -7.81 -0.81
N GLU A 137 -13.77 -8.26 0.23
CA GLU A 137 -13.40 -7.40 1.38
C GLU A 137 -12.43 -6.29 0.98
N ILE A 138 -11.43 -6.61 0.15
CA ILE A 138 -10.48 -5.62 -0.36
C ILE A 138 -11.20 -4.57 -1.22
N ASN A 139 -12.08 -5.00 -2.10
CA ASN A 139 -12.84 -4.10 -2.94
C ASN A 139 -13.75 -3.19 -2.11
N THR A 140 -14.41 -3.75 -1.09
CA THR A 140 -15.26 -2.99 -0.16
C THR A 140 -14.43 -1.94 0.59
N ALA A 141 -13.28 -2.33 1.15
CA ALA A 141 -12.40 -1.39 1.86
C ALA A 141 -11.89 -0.26 0.93
N LEU A 142 -11.54 -0.59 -0.32
CA LEU A 142 -11.13 0.42 -1.31
C LEU A 142 -12.27 1.38 -1.67
N LEU A 143 -13.50 0.88 -1.85
CA LEU A 143 -14.68 1.71 -2.12
C LEU A 143 -14.99 2.66 -0.98
N GLU A 144 -14.98 2.16 0.27
CA GLU A 144 -15.22 2.97 1.47
C GLU A 144 -14.17 4.08 1.61
N TYR A 145 -12.89 3.74 1.41
CA TYR A 145 -11.80 4.73 1.50
C TYR A 145 -11.85 5.76 0.38
N TYR A 146 -12.20 5.33 -0.84
CA TYR A 146 -12.40 6.24 -1.97
C TYR A 146 -13.54 7.22 -1.73
N ALA A 147 -14.67 6.72 -1.20
CA ALA A 147 -15.81 7.56 -0.82
C ALA A 147 -15.43 8.54 0.29
N LYS A 148 -14.70 8.09 1.33
CA LYS A 148 -14.19 8.95 2.41
C LYS A 148 -13.29 10.05 1.84
N ALA A 149 -12.34 9.71 0.97
CA ALA A 149 -11.44 10.68 0.36
C ALA A 149 -12.19 11.74 -0.49
N LYS A 150 -13.21 11.33 -1.25
CA LYS A 150 -14.02 12.26 -2.08
C LYS A 150 -14.86 13.24 -1.26
N ASN A 151 -15.39 12.78 -0.12
CA ASN A 151 -16.36 13.51 0.67
C ASN A 151 -15.75 14.30 1.86
N GLU A 152 -14.45 14.19 2.12
CA GLU A 152 -13.78 14.95 3.17
C GLU A 152 -13.92 16.45 2.93
N PRO A 153 -14.47 17.23 3.87
CA PRO A 153 -14.66 18.65 3.70
C PRO A 153 -13.36 19.48 3.83
N ASP A 154 -12.43 19.05 4.67
CA ASP A 154 -11.15 19.71 4.86
C ASP A 154 -10.23 19.46 3.67
N THR A 155 -9.78 20.53 3.00
CA THR A 155 -9.00 20.44 1.76
C THR A 155 -7.66 19.74 1.96
N TYR A 156 -6.99 19.94 3.07
CA TYR A 156 -5.70 19.31 3.34
C TYR A 156 -5.88 17.82 3.61
N LYS A 157 -6.77 17.46 4.53
CA LYS A 157 -7.10 16.06 4.84
C LYS A 157 -7.64 15.31 3.62
N LYS A 158 -8.40 16.00 2.78
CA LYS A 158 -8.92 15.48 1.51
C LYS A 158 -7.79 15.04 0.58
N GLY A 159 -6.73 15.85 0.48
CA GLY A 159 -5.51 15.49 -0.26
C GLY A 159 -4.84 14.27 0.32
N GLU A 160 -4.57 14.28 1.63
CA GLU A 160 -3.92 13.17 2.34
C GLU A 160 -4.68 11.85 2.21
N LEU A 161 -6.00 11.89 2.38
CA LEU A 161 -6.84 10.70 2.24
C LEU A 161 -6.81 10.13 0.83
N PHE A 162 -6.74 10.98 -0.19
CA PHE A 162 -6.67 10.51 -1.58
C PHE A 162 -5.31 9.93 -1.92
N GLU A 163 -4.21 10.56 -1.50
CA GLU A 163 -2.87 9.99 -1.62
C GLU A 163 -2.79 8.62 -0.94
N HIS A 164 -3.36 8.52 0.26
CA HIS A 164 -3.42 7.27 1.00
C HIS A 164 -4.25 6.21 0.26
N PHE A 165 -5.43 6.58 -0.23
CA PHE A 165 -6.26 5.69 -1.04
C PHE A 165 -5.52 5.18 -2.30
N ILE A 166 -4.84 6.07 -3.04
CA ILE A 166 -4.07 5.67 -4.22
C ILE A 166 -2.91 4.73 -3.83
N SER A 167 -2.25 4.98 -2.71
CA SER A 167 -1.26 4.05 -2.16
C SER A 167 -1.86 2.65 -1.92
N MET A 168 -3.04 2.57 -1.28
CA MET A 168 -3.76 1.32 -1.07
C MET A 168 -4.14 0.63 -2.41
N LEU A 169 -4.57 1.42 -3.40
CA LEU A 169 -4.92 0.90 -4.72
C LEU A 169 -3.70 0.25 -5.39
N PHE A 170 -2.53 0.91 -5.38
CA PHE A 170 -1.28 0.33 -5.88
C PHE A 170 -0.84 -0.92 -5.11
N GLN A 171 -0.99 -0.93 -3.78
CA GLN A 171 -0.76 -2.12 -2.97
C GLN A 171 -1.66 -3.28 -3.39
N SER A 172 -2.93 -3.01 -3.65
CA SER A 172 -3.87 -4.03 -4.12
C SER A 172 -3.57 -4.56 -5.52
N ILE A 173 -2.86 -3.80 -6.37
CA ILE A 173 -2.32 -4.25 -7.67
C ILE A 173 -1.12 -5.19 -7.47
N GLY A 174 -0.36 -5.03 -6.38
CA GLY A 174 0.80 -5.86 -6.05
C GLY A 174 2.10 -5.08 -5.84
N PHE A 175 2.07 -3.75 -5.82
CA PHE A 175 3.25 -2.94 -5.51
C PHE A 175 3.43 -2.83 -3.99
N ASN A 176 4.56 -3.29 -3.47
CA ASN A 176 4.77 -3.47 -2.03
C ASN A 176 5.54 -2.34 -1.35
N ASN A 177 6.13 -1.43 -2.12
CA ASN A 177 6.99 -0.38 -1.59
C ASN A 177 6.60 0.97 -2.19
N ILE A 178 5.97 1.81 -1.38
CA ILE A 178 5.42 3.10 -1.79
C ILE A 178 5.85 4.16 -0.80
N SER A 179 6.56 5.17 -1.28
CA SER A 179 6.96 6.34 -0.49
C SER A 179 6.03 7.50 -0.78
N LYS A 180 5.57 8.19 0.28
CA LYS A 180 4.67 9.35 0.19
C LYS A 180 5.44 10.64 0.38
N ARG A 181 5.01 11.70 -0.33
CA ARG A 181 5.51 13.07 -0.19
C ARG A 181 7.02 13.19 -0.22
N VAL A 182 7.62 12.63 -1.26
CA VAL A 182 9.07 12.68 -1.45
C VAL A 182 9.45 14.03 -2.04
N LYS A 183 10.29 14.77 -1.31
CA LYS A 183 10.89 16.01 -1.80
C LYS A 183 12.28 15.74 -2.34
N ASP A 184 12.54 16.17 -3.56
CA ASP A 184 13.87 16.15 -4.12
C ASP A 184 14.73 17.34 -3.60
N LYS A 185 16.01 17.39 -3.99
CA LYS A 185 16.93 18.47 -3.61
C LYS A 185 16.54 19.83 -4.18
N SER A 186 15.69 19.88 -5.21
CA SER A 186 15.15 21.10 -5.82
C SER A 186 13.81 21.52 -5.21
N LEU A 187 13.38 20.88 -4.14
CA LEU A 187 12.09 21.11 -3.45
C LEU A 187 10.86 20.72 -4.28
N ASN A 188 11.04 19.98 -5.38
CA ASN A 188 9.91 19.39 -6.10
C ASN A 188 9.32 18.26 -5.28
N GLU A 189 8.06 18.41 -4.90
CA GLU A 189 7.33 17.38 -4.17
C GLU A 189 6.62 16.46 -5.16
N VAL A 190 6.80 15.16 -4.98
CA VAL A 190 6.04 14.10 -5.66
C VAL A 190 5.16 13.44 -4.62
N ASP A 191 3.87 13.30 -4.91
CA ASP A 191 2.90 12.79 -3.94
C ASP A 191 3.20 11.33 -3.58
N LEU A 192 3.43 10.45 -4.59
CA LEU A 192 3.84 9.06 -4.34
C LEU A 192 4.95 8.63 -5.30
N ILE A 193 5.89 7.87 -4.78
CA ILE A 193 6.87 7.11 -5.56
C ILE A 193 6.64 5.62 -5.29
N VAL A 194 6.24 4.89 -6.32
CA VAL A 194 5.98 3.46 -6.26
C VAL A 194 7.18 2.72 -6.83
N ARG A 195 7.82 1.88 -6.02
CA ARG A 195 8.92 1.05 -6.48
C ARG A 195 8.39 -0.12 -7.31
N ASN A 196 8.92 -0.27 -8.51
CA ASN A 196 8.53 -1.33 -9.43
C ASN A 196 9.30 -2.62 -9.09
N GLU A 197 8.71 -3.44 -8.26
CA GLU A 197 9.24 -4.74 -7.82
C GLU A 197 8.37 -5.93 -8.28
N ILE A 198 7.40 -5.66 -9.17
CA ILE A 198 6.54 -6.71 -9.73
C ILE A 198 7.36 -7.50 -10.77
N ASP A 199 7.41 -8.82 -10.61
CA ASP A 199 8.01 -9.70 -11.60
C ASP A 199 7.05 -9.93 -12.78
N ASP A 200 6.96 -8.92 -13.65
CA ASP A 200 6.13 -8.92 -14.86
C ASP A 200 6.89 -8.24 -16.01
N SER A 201 7.08 -8.94 -17.11
CA SER A 201 7.86 -8.49 -18.26
C SER A 201 7.32 -7.24 -18.94
N PHE A 202 6.01 -6.96 -18.84
CA PHE A 202 5.40 -5.74 -19.38
C PHE A 202 5.67 -4.56 -18.44
N ILE A 203 5.43 -4.71 -17.15
CA ILE A 203 5.59 -3.64 -16.15
C ILE A 203 7.08 -3.26 -16.00
N ASN A 204 8.00 -4.23 -16.08
CA ASN A 204 9.44 -3.98 -15.96
C ASN A 204 10.02 -3.05 -17.05
N LYS A 205 9.29 -2.83 -18.15
CA LYS A 205 9.69 -1.87 -19.22
C LYS A 205 9.60 -0.41 -18.79
N PHE A 206 8.90 -0.08 -17.71
CA PHE A 206 8.62 1.29 -17.30
C PHE A 206 9.58 1.84 -16.22
N GLY A 207 10.77 1.23 -16.09
CA GLY A 207 11.80 1.68 -15.16
C GLY A 207 11.62 1.12 -13.74
N LYS A 208 12.47 1.61 -12.83
CA LYS A 208 12.52 1.12 -11.43
C LYS A 208 11.44 1.74 -10.54
N TYR A 209 10.89 2.86 -10.95
CA TYR A 209 9.90 3.61 -10.19
C TYR A 209 8.75 4.05 -11.08
N ILE A 210 7.58 4.19 -10.51
CA ILE A 210 6.40 4.84 -11.07
C ILE A 210 6.14 6.08 -10.22
N LEU A 211 6.05 7.26 -10.84
CA LEU A 211 5.67 8.48 -10.16
C LEU A 211 4.16 8.65 -10.20
N VAL A 212 3.58 9.11 -9.10
CA VAL A 212 2.15 9.38 -9.03
C VAL A 212 1.90 10.78 -8.51
N GLU A 213 1.08 11.54 -9.22
CA GLU A 213 0.55 12.82 -8.83
C GLU A 213 -0.94 12.68 -8.54
N CYS A 214 -1.39 13.15 -7.39
CA CYS A 214 -2.76 13.01 -6.90
C CYS A 214 -3.49 14.34 -6.89
N LYS A 215 -4.67 14.41 -7.51
CA LYS A 215 -5.53 15.61 -7.57
C LYS A 215 -6.93 15.28 -7.08
N ASN A 216 -7.17 15.50 -5.78
CA ASN A 216 -8.50 15.28 -5.20
C ASN A 216 -9.41 16.49 -5.37
N LYS A 217 -9.96 16.64 -6.56
CA LYS A 217 -10.87 17.71 -6.94
C LYS A 217 -12.12 17.14 -7.62
N PRO A 218 -13.11 16.63 -6.86
CA PRO A 218 -14.25 15.90 -7.43
C PRO A 218 -15.09 16.71 -8.42
N ASN A 219 -15.08 18.03 -8.29
CA ASN A 219 -15.90 18.95 -9.08
C ASN A 219 -15.10 19.69 -10.19
N GLU A 220 -13.79 19.44 -10.28
CA GLU A 220 -12.92 20.12 -11.24
C GLU A 220 -12.17 19.08 -12.09
N LYS A 221 -12.11 19.33 -13.40
CA LYS A 221 -11.30 18.52 -14.31
C LYS A 221 -9.82 18.88 -14.17
N VAL A 222 -8.97 17.86 -14.30
CA VAL A 222 -7.52 18.09 -14.35
C VAL A 222 -7.15 18.78 -15.66
N ASP A 223 -6.49 19.91 -15.55
CA ASP A 223 -6.13 20.79 -16.66
C ASP A 223 -4.77 20.44 -17.27
N LYS A 224 -4.50 21.06 -18.43
CA LYS A 224 -3.24 20.91 -19.18
C LYS A 224 -2.01 21.35 -18.37
N ASN A 225 -2.10 22.39 -17.55
CA ASN A 225 -0.95 22.89 -16.80
C ASN A 225 -0.51 21.88 -15.73
N THR A 226 -1.47 21.25 -15.05
CA THR A 226 -1.18 20.15 -14.12
C THR A 226 -0.40 19.02 -14.80
N PHE A 227 -0.81 18.65 -16.01
CA PHE A 227 -0.13 17.62 -16.81
C PHE A 227 1.31 18.03 -17.17
N ILE A 228 1.51 19.27 -17.65
CA ILE A 228 2.84 19.78 -18.03
C ILE A 228 3.79 19.78 -16.84
N VAL A 229 3.35 20.30 -15.68
CA VAL A 229 4.16 20.32 -14.46
C VAL A 229 4.53 18.89 -14.02
N PHE A 230 3.60 17.98 -14.06
CA PHE A 230 3.87 16.58 -13.71
C PHE A 230 4.83 15.91 -14.70
N LYS A 231 4.70 16.20 -15.99
CA LYS A 231 5.63 15.73 -17.02
C LYS A 231 7.07 16.21 -16.79
N GLU A 232 7.24 17.46 -16.36
CA GLU A 232 8.55 17.98 -16.00
C GLU A 232 9.15 17.26 -14.79
N LYS A 233 8.34 17.01 -13.75
CA LYS A 233 8.77 16.20 -12.59
C LYS A 233 9.23 14.79 -13.02
N LEU A 234 8.46 14.12 -13.89
CA LEU A 234 8.81 12.80 -14.41
C LEU A 234 10.11 12.85 -15.22
N SER A 235 10.31 13.90 -16.00
CA SER A 235 11.53 14.10 -16.79
C SER A 235 12.78 14.30 -15.93
N ALA A 236 12.63 14.94 -14.77
CA ALA A 236 13.73 15.17 -13.83
C ALA A 236 14.27 13.89 -13.17
N THR A 237 13.58 12.75 -13.29
CA THR A 237 14.05 11.47 -12.73
C THR A 237 15.22 10.82 -13.48
N ASN A 238 15.65 11.38 -14.61
CA ASN A 238 16.78 10.89 -15.42
C ASN A 238 16.68 9.40 -15.80
N GLY A 239 15.45 8.93 -16.12
CA GLY A 239 15.19 7.54 -16.56
C GLY A 239 15.00 6.53 -15.43
N LEU A 240 15.01 6.94 -14.16
CA LEU A 240 14.66 6.06 -13.05
C LEU A 240 13.17 5.74 -13.02
N ALA A 241 12.33 6.64 -13.53
CA ALA A 241 10.90 6.42 -13.75
C ALA A 241 10.55 6.77 -15.20
N GLU A 242 9.90 5.84 -15.88
CA GLU A 242 9.44 6.01 -17.27
C GLU A 242 7.91 6.00 -17.37
N LEU A 243 7.23 5.70 -16.27
CA LEU A 243 5.78 5.78 -16.13
C LEU A 243 5.39 6.78 -15.05
N GLY A 244 4.55 7.73 -15.41
CA GLY A 244 3.84 8.60 -14.50
C GLY A 244 2.36 8.26 -14.48
N VAL A 245 1.72 8.39 -13.32
CA VAL A 245 0.28 8.24 -13.14
C VAL A 245 -0.29 9.54 -12.59
N LEU A 246 -1.17 10.18 -13.33
CA LEU A 246 -1.92 11.35 -12.89
C LEU A 246 -3.30 10.90 -12.40
N ALA A 247 -3.47 10.81 -11.08
CA ALA A 247 -4.68 10.31 -10.44
C ALA A 247 -5.62 11.44 -10.03
N THR A 248 -6.91 11.29 -10.27
CA THR A 248 -7.92 12.27 -9.87
C THR A 248 -9.25 11.63 -9.48
N THR A 249 -9.96 12.25 -8.55
CA THR A 249 -11.34 11.88 -8.18
C THR A 249 -12.39 12.39 -9.19
N SER A 250 -11.96 13.06 -10.26
CA SER A 250 -12.80 13.63 -11.30
C SER A 250 -12.40 13.11 -12.69
N TYR A 251 -12.49 13.95 -13.69
CA TYR A 251 -12.17 13.67 -15.08
C TYR A 251 -10.95 14.45 -15.56
N ILE A 252 -10.37 14.00 -16.66
CA ILE A 252 -9.29 14.72 -17.35
C ILE A 252 -9.90 15.65 -18.39
N ALA A 253 -9.41 16.87 -18.48
CA ALA A 253 -9.87 17.82 -19.47
C ALA A 253 -9.42 17.40 -20.89
N ARG A 254 -10.25 17.68 -21.92
CA ARG A 254 -9.94 17.30 -23.31
C ARG A 254 -8.61 17.85 -23.81
N ASN A 255 -8.29 19.11 -23.45
CA ASN A 255 -7.02 19.72 -23.85
C ASN A 255 -5.80 19.05 -23.19
N THR A 256 -5.99 18.42 -22.05
CA THR A 256 -4.95 17.62 -21.37
C THR A 256 -4.67 16.33 -22.14
N TYR A 257 -5.71 15.63 -22.59
CA TYR A 257 -5.54 14.46 -23.49
C TYR A 257 -4.85 14.85 -24.81
N ILE A 258 -5.23 15.97 -25.42
CA ILE A 258 -4.58 16.44 -26.65
C ILE A 258 -3.08 16.69 -26.42
N GLU A 259 -2.71 17.24 -25.24
CA GLU A 259 -1.30 17.44 -24.93
C GLU A 259 -0.57 16.13 -24.66
N ALA A 260 -1.19 15.16 -24.02
CA ALA A 260 -0.63 13.82 -23.84
C ALA A 260 -0.35 13.15 -25.20
N VAL A 261 -1.28 13.23 -26.15
CA VAL A 261 -1.09 12.73 -27.53
C VAL A 261 0.08 13.43 -28.22
N ARG A 262 0.19 14.75 -28.11
CA ARG A 262 1.30 15.51 -28.72
C ARG A 262 2.68 15.08 -28.22
N THR A 263 2.75 14.60 -26.99
CA THR A 263 4.00 14.17 -26.33
C THR A 263 4.17 12.65 -26.32
N SER A 264 3.30 11.92 -27.00
CA SER A 264 3.30 10.45 -27.02
C SER A 264 4.54 9.80 -27.64
N HIS A 265 5.29 10.55 -28.47
CA HIS A 265 6.55 10.11 -29.08
C HIS A 265 7.71 10.01 -28.04
N GLU A 266 7.54 10.60 -26.87
CA GLU A 266 8.56 10.55 -25.83
C GLU A 266 8.60 9.15 -25.17
N GLN A 267 9.78 8.73 -24.72
CA GLN A 267 9.96 7.44 -24.05
C GLN A 267 9.13 7.34 -22.77
N ARG A 268 9.06 8.45 -22.01
CA ARG A 268 8.29 8.51 -20.76
C ARG A 268 6.80 8.62 -21.05
N LYS A 269 6.01 7.82 -20.37
CA LYS A 269 4.55 7.78 -20.53
C LYS A 269 3.85 8.31 -19.29
N ILE A 270 2.79 9.08 -19.51
CA ILE A 270 1.89 9.48 -18.42
C ILE A 270 0.52 8.91 -18.74
N ILE A 271 0.01 8.11 -17.82
CA ILE A 271 -1.35 7.59 -17.87
C ILE A 271 -2.23 8.30 -16.85
N PHE A 272 -3.52 8.25 -17.11
CA PHE A 272 -4.52 8.90 -16.28
C PHE A 272 -5.31 7.87 -15.48
N PHE A 273 -5.41 8.10 -14.18
CA PHE A 273 -6.37 7.43 -13.31
C PHE A 273 -7.47 8.43 -12.99
N SER A 274 -8.45 8.55 -13.89
CA SER A 274 -9.69 9.28 -13.61
C SER A 274 -10.59 8.42 -12.69
N ASN A 275 -11.71 8.97 -12.26
CA ASN A 275 -12.70 8.20 -11.51
C ASN A 275 -13.09 6.88 -12.22
N VAL A 276 -13.10 6.84 -13.56
CA VAL A 276 -13.45 5.65 -14.33
C VAL A 276 -12.40 4.55 -14.21
N GLU A 277 -11.13 4.88 -14.37
CA GLU A 277 -10.03 3.91 -14.22
C GLU A 277 -9.91 3.44 -12.77
N ILE A 278 -10.08 4.34 -11.81
CA ILE A 278 -10.07 4.02 -10.38
C ILE A 278 -11.18 3.02 -10.05
N GLU A 279 -12.42 3.29 -10.41
CA GLU A 279 -13.55 2.38 -10.17
C GLU A 279 -13.35 1.03 -10.87
N ARG A 280 -12.85 1.03 -12.11
CA ARG A 280 -12.52 -0.17 -12.84
C ARG A 280 -11.45 -1.02 -12.14
N LEU A 281 -10.42 -0.39 -11.57
CA LEU A 281 -9.39 -1.08 -10.80
C LEU A 281 -9.94 -1.63 -9.49
N ILE A 282 -10.74 -0.85 -8.75
CA ILE A 282 -11.35 -1.30 -7.49
C ILE A 282 -12.19 -2.57 -7.72
N LEU A 283 -13.05 -2.55 -8.74
CA LEU A 283 -14.00 -3.64 -9.01
C LEU A 283 -13.36 -4.85 -9.70
N SER A 284 -12.13 -4.73 -10.17
CA SER A 284 -11.46 -5.81 -10.88
C SER A 284 -11.10 -6.98 -9.97
N SER A 285 -11.35 -8.20 -10.45
CA SER A 285 -10.85 -9.44 -9.84
C SER A 285 -9.36 -9.68 -10.09
N SER A 286 -8.79 -9.07 -11.15
CA SER A 286 -7.36 -9.13 -11.49
C SER A 286 -6.83 -7.72 -11.73
N LYS A 287 -6.43 -7.05 -10.64
CA LYS A 287 -6.05 -5.64 -10.67
C LYS A 287 -4.79 -5.39 -11.50
N LEU A 288 -3.81 -6.29 -11.44
CA LEU A 288 -2.59 -6.18 -12.25
C LEU A 288 -2.90 -6.22 -13.76
N GLU A 289 -3.71 -7.18 -14.20
CA GLU A 289 -4.11 -7.28 -15.61
C GLU A 289 -4.95 -6.06 -16.06
N THR A 290 -5.78 -5.53 -15.16
CA THR A 290 -6.55 -4.32 -15.44
C THR A 290 -5.64 -3.10 -15.54
N PHE A 291 -4.63 -2.99 -14.68
CA PHE A 291 -3.62 -1.95 -14.75
C PHE A 291 -2.84 -1.99 -16.08
N LYS A 292 -2.38 -3.18 -16.47
CA LYS A 292 -1.71 -3.38 -17.78
C LYS A 292 -2.60 -2.95 -18.94
N LYS A 293 -3.89 -3.34 -18.92
CA LYS A 293 -4.86 -2.92 -19.95
C LYS A 293 -5.09 -1.41 -19.99
N ILE A 294 -5.08 -0.74 -18.82
CA ILE A 294 -5.20 0.72 -18.78
C ILE A 294 -3.98 1.36 -19.45
N ILE A 295 -2.77 0.90 -19.09
CA ILE A 295 -1.54 1.39 -19.74
C ILE A 295 -1.61 1.17 -21.25
N ASP A 296 -1.90 -0.05 -21.67
CA ASP A 296 -1.91 -0.47 -23.09
C ASP A 296 -2.90 0.37 -23.91
N ASN A 297 -4.11 0.58 -23.39
CA ASN A 297 -5.12 1.38 -24.05
C ASN A 297 -4.70 2.84 -24.17
N GLN A 298 -4.24 3.44 -23.06
CA GLN A 298 -3.86 4.85 -23.07
C GLN A 298 -2.56 5.13 -23.85
N VAL A 299 -1.64 4.16 -23.93
CA VAL A 299 -0.41 4.30 -24.75
C VAL A 299 -0.71 4.06 -26.23
N LYS A 300 -1.69 3.24 -26.60
CA LYS A 300 -2.10 3.03 -27.98
C LYS A 300 -2.96 4.17 -28.54
N ASP A 301 -3.77 4.79 -27.68
CA ASP A 301 -4.64 5.92 -28.03
C ASP A 301 -3.85 7.26 -28.09
N ASN A 302 -2.61 7.25 -27.64
CA ASN A 302 -1.65 8.34 -27.69
C ASN A 302 -0.58 8.09 -28.79
#